data_c23b3666e8be72337fa656296e22e8ae
#
_entry.id   c23b3666e8be72337fa656296e22e8ae
#
_cell.length_a   1.000
_cell.length_b   1.000
_cell.length_c   1.000
_cell.angle_alpha   90.00
_cell.angle_beta   90.00
_cell.angle_gamma   90.00
#
_symmetry.space_group_name_H-M   'P 1'
#
loop_
_entity.id
_entity.type
_entity.pdbx_description
1 polymer ?
#
loop_
_entity_poly.entity_id
_entity_poly.type
_entity_poly.pdbx_seq_one_letter_code
_entity_poly.pdbx_strand_id
1 'polypeptide(L)'
;MKKKTSLIIIVASVFIVFSFYFMFRGTRIKTGNREMLEATAQTEEIVHGIVIEQSFTNITEDISEIAIVFSRSYYLEEEANIVIELLDSDNNMLTNEKYNADDIKENHRTYLKPTNTISGYVGKQLTLRIYTESSAGTGLYVMYSDKDSKSSFLYGNEEIKGTICFSVVGKE
;
A
#
# COMPACT_ATOMS: atom_id res chain seq x y z
N MET A 1 38.50 -42.18 16.86
CA MET A 1 38.44 -40.70 16.77
C MET A 1 37.95 -40.17 15.45
N LYS A 2 38.30 -40.71 14.29
CA LYS A 2 37.91 -40.17 12.94
C LYS A 2 36.38 -40.05 12.67
N LYS A 3 35.53 -40.95 13.21
CA LYS A 3 34.07 -40.90 12.99
C LYS A 3 33.36 -39.72 13.67
N LYS A 4 33.84 -39.28 14.85
CA LYS A 4 33.23 -38.13 15.58
C LYS A 4 33.52 -36.79 14.88
N THR A 5 34.74 -36.66 14.34
CA THR A 5 35.15 -35.44 13.62
C THR A 5 34.36 -35.29 12.32
N SER A 6 34.10 -36.39 11.59
CA SER A 6 33.30 -36.38 10.37
C SER A 6 31.84 -35.97 10.61
N LEU A 7 31.23 -36.41 11.72
CA LEU A 7 29.88 -36.06 12.10
C LEU A 7 29.74 -34.54 12.43
N ILE A 8 30.73 -33.99 13.13
CA ILE A 8 30.74 -32.57 13.50
C ILE A 8 30.84 -31.69 12.24
N ILE A 9 31.66 -32.07 11.25
CA ILE A 9 31.81 -31.34 10.00
C ILE A 9 30.50 -31.37 9.22
N ILE A 10 29.81 -32.50 9.14
CA ILE A 10 28.52 -32.60 8.43
C ILE A 10 27.46 -31.74 9.10
N VAL A 11 27.35 -31.76 10.42
CA VAL A 11 26.38 -30.93 11.17
C VAL A 11 26.66 -29.44 10.97
N ALA A 12 27.94 -29.03 11.04
CA ALA A 12 28.34 -27.63 10.81
C ALA A 12 28.03 -27.20 9.36
N SER A 13 28.28 -28.04 8.38
CA SER A 13 27.96 -27.71 6.96
C SER A 13 26.47 -27.57 6.73
N VAL A 14 25.64 -28.43 7.33
CA VAL A 14 24.17 -28.33 7.25
C VAL A 14 23.69 -27.03 7.91
N PHE A 15 24.26 -26.67 9.06
CA PHE A 15 23.92 -25.43 9.77
C PHE A 15 24.29 -24.19 8.97
N ILE A 16 25.45 -24.18 8.31
CA ILE A 16 25.91 -23.10 7.44
C ILE A 16 24.97 -22.96 6.23
N VAL A 17 24.65 -24.06 5.55
CA VAL A 17 23.73 -24.06 4.39
C VAL A 17 22.32 -23.60 4.81
N PHE A 18 21.84 -24.03 5.98
CA PHE A 18 20.54 -23.61 6.54
C PHE A 18 20.56 -22.13 6.90
N SER A 19 21.64 -21.64 7.52
CA SER A 19 21.81 -20.21 7.84
C SER A 19 21.88 -19.34 6.58
N PHE A 20 22.62 -19.77 5.56
CA PHE A 20 22.63 -19.13 4.25
C PHE A 20 21.24 -19.16 3.60
N TYR A 21 20.56 -20.29 3.63
CA TYR A 21 19.19 -20.40 3.07
C TYR A 21 18.20 -19.47 3.77
N PHE A 22 18.28 -19.33 5.10
CA PHE A 22 17.47 -18.37 5.86
C PHE A 22 17.94 -16.92 5.64
N MET A 23 19.25 -16.65 5.51
CA MET A 23 19.74 -15.32 5.15
C MET A 23 19.28 -14.89 3.75
N PHE A 24 19.28 -15.79 2.77
CA PHE A 24 18.82 -15.47 1.40
C PHE A 24 17.32 -15.59 1.21
N ARG A 25 16.60 -16.36 2.03
CA ARG A 25 15.13 -16.30 2.14
C ARG A 25 14.64 -15.25 3.14
N GLY A 26 15.55 -14.84 4.02
CA GLY A 26 15.28 -13.86 5.04
C GLY A 26 15.11 -12.49 4.43
N THR A 27 13.93 -11.98 4.65
CA THR A 27 13.58 -10.55 4.53
C THR A 27 13.92 -9.96 3.17
N ARG A 28 13.08 -10.25 2.18
CA ARG A 28 12.76 -9.21 1.22
C ARG A 28 12.25 -8.04 2.05
N ILE A 29 13.16 -7.12 2.37
CA ILE A 29 12.78 -5.86 3.00
C ILE A 29 11.88 -5.21 1.96
N LYS A 30 10.59 -5.21 2.24
CA LYS A 30 9.63 -4.46 1.45
C LYS A 30 9.91 -3.00 1.76
N THR A 31 10.75 -2.38 0.98
CA THR A 31 10.99 -0.95 1.09
C THR A 31 9.78 -0.24 0.51
N GLY A 32 9.13 0.53 1.36
CA GLY A 32 8.05 1.39 0.92
C GLY A 32 8.60 2.57 0.13
N ASN A 33 7.93 2.93 -0.93
CA ASN A 33 8.27 4.09 -1.77
C ASN A 33 8.26 5.40 -0.99
N ARG A 34 7.64 5.40 0.16
CA ARG A 34 7.50 6.57 1.02
C ARG A 34 7.39 6.09 2.46
N GLU A 35 8.10 6.75 3.35
CA GLU A 35 7.81 6.62 4.77
C GLU A 35 6.37 7.10 4.99
N MET A 36 5.53 6.20 5.51
CA MET A 36 4.13 6.53 5.75
C MET A 36 4.07 7.59 6.85
N LEU A 37 3.52 8.74 6.51
CA LEU A 37 3.37 9.84 7.44
C LEU A 37 2.39 9.46 8.56
N GLU A 38 2.60 10.07 9.73
CA GLU A 38 1.64 10.00 10.83
C GLU A 38 0.34 10.71 10.44
N ALA A 39 -0.77 10.02 10.57
CA ALA A 39 -2.08 10.57 10.29
C ALA A 39 -2.45 11.65 11.31
N THR A 40 -2.84 12.83 10.83
CA THR A 40 -3.25 13.97 11.66
C THR A 40 -4.69 14.38 11.42
N ALA A 41 -5.27 13.95 10.29
CA ALA A 41 -6.63 14.27 9.90
C ALA A 41 -7.22 13.14 9.04
N GLN A 42 -8.50 13.23 8.74
CA GLN A 42 -9.22 12.35 7.82
C GLN A 42 -10.04 13.17 6.82
N THR A 43 -10.32 12.59 5.66
CA THR A 43 -11.22 13.17 4.66
C THR A 43 -12.67 13.13 5.16
N GLU A 44 -13.59 13.68 4.38
CA GLU A 44 -14.99 13.29 4.44
C GLU A 44 -15.14 11.81 4.01
N GLU A 45 -16.32 11.25 4.22
CA GLU A 45 -16.63 9.86 3.87
C GLU A 45 -16.46 9.60 2.37
N ILE A 46 -15.94 8.41 2.01
CA ILE A 46 -15.89 7.96 0.61
C ILE A 46 -17.30 7.61 0.18
N VAL A 47 -17.91 8.45 -0.65
CA VAL A 47 -19.28 8.25 -1.16
C VAL A 47 -19.28 8.21 -2.68
N HIS A 48 -20.37 7.71 -3.26
CA HIS A 48 -20.54 7.61 -4.71
C HIS A 48 -20.36 8.97 -5.40
N GLY A 49 -19.60 8.95 -6.49
CA GLY A 49 -19.32 10.16 -7.29
C GLY A 49 -18.15 11.01 -6.78
N ILE A 50 -17.57 10.68 -5.62
CA ILE A 50 -16.35 11.32 -5.12
C ILE A 50 -15.14 10.43 -5.42
N VAL A 51 -14.11 11.02 -6.03
CA VAL A 51 -12.82 10.38 -6.27
C VAL A 51 -11.76 11.11 -5.46
N ILE A 52 -10.96 10.38 -4.71
CA ILE A 52 -9.80 10.90 -3.98
C ILE A 52 -8.56 10.60 -4.82
N GLU A 53 -7.76 11.62 -5.14
CA GLU A 53 -6.60 11.46 -6.02
C GLU A 53 -5.33 12.03 -5.38
N GLN A 54 -4.25 11.25 -5.40
CA GLN A 54 -2.93 11.71 -4.98
C GLN A 54 -1.88 11.31 -5.99
N SER A 55 -1.22 12.31 -6.57
CA SER A 55 -0.03 12.07 -7.41
C SER A 55 1.24 11.94 -6.56
N PHE A 56 2.14 11.06 -6.98
CA PHE A 56 3.42 10.82 -6.31
C PHE A 56 4.47 10.32 -7.31
N THR A 57 5.76 10.47 -6.95
CA THR A 57 6.85 9.87 -7.73
C THR A 57 7.18 8.49 -7.19
N ASN A 58 7.13 7.47 -8.03
CA ASN A 58 7.47 6.10 -7.65
C ASN A 58 9.00 5.90 -7.59
N ILE A 59 9.50 5.30 -6.52
CA ILE A 59 10.94 5.00 -6.35
C ILE A 59 11.23 3.48 -6.25
N THR A 60 10.21 2.62 -6.33
CA THR A 60 10.37 1.16 -6.27
C THR A 60 10.44 0.55 -7.67
N GLU A 61 11.26 -0.49 -7.87
CA GLU A 61 11.32 -1.22 -9.14
C GLU A 61 10.01 -1.93 -9.45
N ASP A 62 9.51 -2.66 -8.47
CA ASP A 62 8.30 -3.46 -8.57
C ASP A 62 7.30 -3.02 -7.51
N ILE A 63 6.09 -2.65 -7.90
CA ILE A 63 4.99 -2.39 -6.98
C ILE A 63 4.23 -3.69 -6.78
N SER A 64 4.29 -4.22 -5.58
CA SER A 64 3.61 -5.47 -5.19
C SER A 64 2.47 -5.27 -4.21
N GLU A 65 2.45 -4.15 -3.48
CA GLU A 65 1.38 -3.80 -2.54
C GLU A 65 1.28 -2.27 -2.45
N ILE A 66 0.08 -1.79 -2.14
CA ILE A 66 -0.19 -0.41 -1.74
C ILE A 66 -0.77 -0.49 -0.34
N ALA A 67 -0.15 0.19 0.62
CA ALA A 67 -0.66 0.27 1.98
C ALA A 67 -1.31 1.63 2.19
N ILE A 68 -2.56 1.65 2.66
CA ILE A 68 -3.32 2.87 2.93
C ILE A 68 -3.89 2.78 4.35
N VAL A 69 -4.01 3.92 5.04
CA VAL A 69 -4.66 4.01 6.34
C VAL A 69 -6.04 4.61 6.17
N PHE A 70 -7.05 3.91 6.68
CA PHE A 70 -8.43 4.36 6.72
C PHE A 70 -8.89 4.55 8.17
N SER A 71 -9.78 5.51 8.39
CA SER A 71 -10.66 5.57 9.54
C SER A 71 -12.02 4.97 9.15
N ARG A 72 -12.80 4.56 10.13
CA ARG A 72 -14.05 3.85 9.91
C ARG A 72 -15.17 4.39 10.82
N SER A 73 -16.38 4.55 10.27
CA SER A 73 -17.59 4.76 11.06
C SER A 73 -18.07 3.44 11.67
N TYR A 74 -18.76 3.54 12.81
CA TYR A 74 -19.41 2.37 13.43
C TYR A 74 -20.62 1.85 12.64
N TYR A 75 -21.15 2.66 11.74
CA TYR A 75 -22.28 2.29 10.88
C TYR A 75 -21.75 2.04 9.47
N LEU A 76 -21.63 0.77 9.12
CA LEU A 76 -21.39 0.38 7.74
C LEU A 76 -22.72 0.01 7.11
N GLU A 77 -22.94 0.47 5.91
CA GLU A 77 -23.99 -0.10 5.07
C GLU A 77 -23.49 -1.44 4.51
N GLU A 78 -24.36 -2.45 4.52
CA GLU A 78 -24.04 -3.76 3.99
C GLU A 78 -23.64 -3.64 2.50
N GLU A 79 -22.60 -4.40 2.08
CA GLU A 79 -22.13 -4.52 0.70
C GLU A 79 -21.43 -3.29 0.09
N ALA A 80 -20.99 -2.31 0.89
CA ALA A 80 -20.17 -1.22 0.36
C ALA A 80 -18.80 -1.73 -0.09
N ASN A 81 -18.28 -1.12 -1.16
CA ASN A 81 -16.94 -1.43 -1.67
C ASN A 81 -16.11 -0.17 -1.86
N ILE A 82 -14.79 -0.36 -1.89
CA ILE A 82 -13.86 0.66 -2.38
C ILE A 82 -13.11 0.13 -3.59
N VAL A 83 -12.79 1.01 -4.50
CA VAL A 83 -11.96 0.75 -5.67
C VAL A 83 -10.67 1.53 -5.50
N ILE A 84 -9.55 0.87 -5.73
CA ILE A 84 -8.22 1.46 -5.70
C ILE A 84 -7.62 1.30 -7.09
N GLU A 85 -7.30 2.44 -7.71
CA GLU A 85 -6.63 2.48 -9.00
C GLU A 85 -5.24 3.09 -8.87
N LEU A 86 -4.35 2.64 -9.72
CA LEU A 86 -3.07 3.27 -9.96
C LEU A 86 -2.95 3.59 -11.45
N LEU A 87 -2.64 4.85 -11.75
CA LEU A 87 -2.49 5.33 -13.11
C LEU A 87 -1.07 5.84 -13.33
N ASP A 88 -0.61 5.77 -14.58
CA ASP A 88 0.61 6.45 -15.01
C ASP A 88 0.37 7.93 -15.36
N SER A 89 1.44 8.63 -15.75
CA SER A 89 1.39 10.06 -16.16
C SER A 89 0.51 10.34 -17.38
N ASP A 90 0.23 9.32 -18.19
CA ASP A 90 -0.59 9.41 -19.38
C ASP A 90 -2.06 8.99 -19.12
N ASN A 91 -2.41 8.79 -17.82
CA ASN A 91 -3.68 8.27 -17.35
C ASN A 91 -3.99 6.82 -17.81
N ASN A 92 -2.96 6.04 -18.18
CA ASN A 92 -3.19 4.63 -18.42
C ASN A 92 -3.33 3.90 -17.08
N MET A 93 -4.32 3.04 -16.99
CA MET A 93 -4.60 2.25 -15.79
C MET A 93 -3.57 1.12 -15.65
N LEU A 94 -2.82 1.11 -14.55
CA LEU A 94 -1.84 0.09 -14.21
C LEU A 94 -2.47 -1.03 -13.38
N THR A 95 -3.40 -0.69 -12.51
CA THR A 95 -4.21 -1.64 -11.74
C THR A 95 -5.54 -1.00 -11.33
N ASN A 96 -6.56 -1.86 -11.18
CA ASN A 96 -7.88 -1.52 -10.65
C ASN A 96 -8.33 -2.69 -9.79
N GLU A 97 -8.36 -2.48 -8.48
CA GLU A 97 -8.69 -3.53 -7.51
C GLU A 97 -9.87 -3.08 -6.64
N LYS A 98 -10.83 -3.99 -6.47
CA LYS A 98 -12.04 -3.76 -5.70
C LYS A 98 -11.99 -4.56 -4.39
N TYR A 99 -12.28 -3.88 -3.29
CA TYR A 99 -12.26 -4.44 -1.94
C TYR A 99 -13.60 -4.21 -1.26
N ASN A 100 -14.03 -5.18 -0.45
CA ASN A 100 -15.17 -4.99 0.43
C ASN A 100 -14.79 -3.99 1.54
N ALA A 101 -15.61 -2.98 1.78
CA ALA A 101 -15.38 -2.00 2.85
C ALA A 101 -15.29 -2.66 4.23
N ASP A 102 -15.99 -3.79 4.44
CA ASP A 102 -15.96 -4.54 5.70
C ASP A 102 -14.61 -5.18 6.01
N ASP A 103 -13.80 -5.48 4.99
CA ASP A 103 -12.48 -6.05 5.16
C ASP A 103 -11.42 -5.00 5.56
N ILE A 104 -11.76 -3.71 5.47
CA ILE A 104 -10.88 -2.60 5.82
C ILE A 104 -10.86 -2.39 7.33
N LYS A 105 -9.69 -2.46 7.93
CA LYS A 105 -9.49 -2.27 9.37
C LYS A 105 -9.23 -0.82 9.72
N GLU A 106 -9.95 -0.33 10.72
CA GLU A 106 -9.79 1.04 11.23
C GLU A 106 -8.38 1.29 11.77
N ASN A 107 -7.81 2.45 11.41
CA ASN A 107 -6.50 2.95 11.90
C ASN A 107 -5.33 1.96 11.75
N HIS A 108 -5.48 0.95 10.88
CA HIS A 108 -4.43 0.02 10.52
C HIS A 108 -4.02 0.22 9.07
N ARG A 109 -2.80 -0.17 8.76
CA ARG A 109 -2.36 -0.26 7.36
C ARG A 109 -3.12 -1.37 6.66
N THR A 110 -3.96 -0.99 5.72
CA THR A 110 -4.62 -1.95 4.83
C THR A 110 -3.70 -2.18 3.64
N TYR A 111 -3.24 -3.41 3.48
CA TYR A 111 -2.35 -3.81 2.38
C TYR A 111 -3.20 -4.31 1.21
N LEU A 112 -3.17 -3.56 0.14
CA LEU A 112 -3.90 -3.82 -1.09
C LEU A 112 -2.91 -4.38 -2.10
N LYS A 113 -3.22 -5.52 -2.70
CA LYS A 113 -2.33 -6.22 -3.62
C LYS A 113 -2.86 -6.11 -5.03
N PRO A 114 -2.14 -5.44 -5.93
CA PRO A 114 -2.44 -5.53 -7.35
C PRO A 114 -2.43 -6.98 -7.83
N THR A 115 -3.35 -7.34 -8.71
CA THR A 115 -3.43 -8.68 -9.32
C THR A 115 -2.11 -9.05 -10.00
N ASN A 116 -1.43 -8.06 -10.61
CA ASN A 116 -0.12 -8.22 -11.23
C ASN A 116 0.89 -7.26 -10.59
N THR A 117 2.14 -7.71 -10.49
CA THR A 117 3.25 -6.82 -10.10
C THR A 117 3.46 -5.76 -11.19
N ILE A 118 3.51 -4.49 -10.79
CA ILE A 118 3.69 -3.35 -11.69
C ILE A 118 5.17 -2.98 -11.69
N SER A 119 5.82 -3.05 -12.87
CA SER A 119 7.26 -2.82 -13.04
C SER A 119 7.56 -1.74 -14.07
N GLY A 120 8.77 -1.15 -14.03
CA GLY A 120 9.24 -0.21 -15.04
C GLY A 120 8.79 1.25 -14.82
N TYR A 121 8.34 1.60 -13.62
CA TYR A 121 7.85 2.93 -13.26
C TYR A 121 8.73 3.69 -12.26
N VAL A 122 9.97 3.27 -12.05
CA VAL A 122 10.94 4.00 -11.19
C VAL A 122 11.16 5.41 -11.72
N GLY A 123 11.06 6.41 -10.84
CA GLY A 123 11.22 7.83 -11.19
C GLY A 123 10.05 8.44 -11.94
N LYS A 124 9.03 7.67 -12.29
CA LYS A 124 7.83 8.17 -12.97
C LYS A 124 6.80 8.67 -11.99
N GLN A 125 6.00 9.63 -12.42
CA GLN A 125 4.83 10.09 -11.69
C GLN A 125 3.69 9.10 -11.86
N LEU A 126 3.08 8.73 -10.75
CA LEU A 126 1.88 7.88 -10.69
C LEU A 126 0.78 8.62 -9.93
N THR A 127 -0.48 8.25 -10.18
CA THR A 127 -1.63 8.77 -9.46
C THR A 127 -2.40 7.62 -8.81
N LEU A 128 -2.54 7.70 -7.48
CA LEU A 128 -3.40 6.83 -6.69
C LEU A 128 -4.80 7.42 -6.71
N ARG A 129 -5.80 6.62 -7.06
CA ARG A 129 -7.23 6.95 -6.97
C ARG A 129 -7.93 6.02 -6.01
N ILE A 130 -8.82 6.59 -5.20
CA ILE A 130 -9.65 5.88 -4.24
C ILE A 130 -11.08 6.36 -4.40
N TYR A 131 -12.02 5.46 -4.65
CA TYR A 131 -13.44 5.80 -4.79
C TYR A 131 -14.33 4.60 -4.47
N THR A 132 -15.64 4.79 -4.51
CA THR A 132 -16.64 3.72 -4.40
C THR A 132 -17.57 3.70 -5.61
N GLU A 133 -17.99 2.51 -6.00
CA GLU A 133 -19.08 2.29 -6.97
C GLU A 133 -20.42 2.05 -6.27
N SER A 134 -20.41 1.86 -4.94
CA SER A 134 -21.63 1.65 -4.15
C SER A 134 -22.44 2.94 -4.11
N SER A 135 -23.75 2.82 -4.28
CA SER A 135 -24.69 3.96 -4.16
C SER A 135 -24.85 4.44 -2.73
N ALA A 136 -24.57 3.56 -1.78
CA ALA A 136 -24.52 3.84 -0.34
C ALA A 136 -23.14 4.37 0.07
N GLY A 137 -23.07 5.02 1.23
CA GLY A 137 -21.80 5.40 1.84
C GLY A 137 -20.97 4.18 2.21
N THR A 138 -19.66 4.33 2.27
CA THR A 138 -18.76 3.23 2.64
C THR A 138 -18.50 3.15 4.13
N GLY A 139 -18.83 4.21 4.89
CA GLY A 139 -18.40 4.37 6.28
C GLY A 139 -16.88 4.48 6.43
N LEU A 140 -16.14 4.68 5.35
CA LEU A 140 -14.69 4.79 5.32
C LEU A 140 -14.25 6.22 5.00
N TYR A 141 -13.15 6.62 5.62
CA TYR A 141 -12.49 7.92 5.49
C TYR A 141 -11.01 7.66 5.22
N VAL A 142 -10.41 8.38 4.30
CA VAL A 142 -8.97 8.25 4.06
C VAL A 142 -8.22 9.11 5.06
N MET A 143 -7.25 8.52 5.75
CA MET A 143 -6.38 9.26 6.66
C MET A 143 -5.30 10.01 5.90
N TYR A 144 -5.03 11.25 6.31
CA TYR A 144 -3.95 12.07 5.72
C TYR A 144 -3.16 12.83 6.78
N SER A 145 -2.01 13.36 6.39
CA SER A 145 -1.17 14.24 7.21
C SER A 145 -1.19 15.63 6.61
N ASP A 146 -1.60 16.61 7.38
CA ASP A 146 -1.56 18.04 7.05
C ASP A 146 -0.20 18.68 7.39
N LYS A 147 0.71 17.92 8.02
CA LYS A 147 2.09 18.37 8.34
C LYS A 147 2.93 18.60 7.08
N ASP A 148 2.59 17.96 5.96
CA ASP A 148 3.24 18.14 4.66
C ASP A 148 2.53 19.23 3.85
N SER A 149 2.83 20.47 4.14
CA SER A 149 2.22 21.64 3.47
C SER A 149 2.62 21.83 2.00
N LYS A 150 3.57 21.01 1.49
CA LYS A 150 4.06 21.09 0.10
C LYS A 150 3.31 20.15 -0.83
N SER A 151 2.60 19.19 -0.30
CA SER A 151 1.79 18.24 -1.04
C SER A 151 0.32 18.58 -0.94
N SER A 152 -0.44 18.18 -1.94
CA SER A 152 -1.90 18.24 -1.93
C SER A 152 -2.47 16.99 -2.58
N PHE A 153 -3.74 16.72 -2.30
CA PHE A 153 -4.53 15.69 -2.96
C PHE A 153 -5.92 16.26 -3.28
N LEU A 154 -6.63 15.62 -4.18
CA LEU A 154 -8.00 15.99 -4.52
C LEU A 154 -8.99 15.11 -3.75
N TYR A 155 -10.05 15.72 -3.24
CA TYR A 155 -11.27 15.06 -2.78
C TYR A 155 -12.41 15.56 -3.66
N GLY A 156 -12.81 14.75 -4.65
CA GLY A 156 -13.66 15.22 -5.74
C GLY A 156 -12.97 16.34 -6.53
N ASN A 157 -13.55 17.54 -6.49
CA ASN A 157 -13.01 18.73 -7.16
C ASN A 157 -12.29 19.68 -6.19
N GLU A 158 -12.21 19.34 -4.93
CA GLU A 158 -11.60 20.18 -3.89
C GLU A 158 -10.14 19.77 -3.65
N GLU A 159 -9.22 20.74 -3.68
CA GLU A 159 -7.82 20.52 -3.35
C GLU A 159 -7.62 20.65 -1.85
N ILE A 160 -7.16 19.56 -1.20
CA ILE A 160 -6.83 19.50 0.21
C ILE A 160 -5.31 19.51 0.36
N LYS A 161 -4.79 20.44 1.20
CA LYS A 161 -3.36 20.46 1.51
C LYS A 161 -3.01 19.34 2.47
N GLY A 162 -1.96 18.61 2.12
CA GLY A 162 -1.49 17.48 2.88
C GLY A 162 -1.18 16.28 2.00
N THR A 163 -0.97 15.16 2.64
CA THR A 163 -0.61 13.92 1.97
C THR A 163 -1.42 12.77 2.56
N ILE A 164 -2.09 12.00 1.71
CA ILE A 164 -2.73 10.73 2.10
C ILE A 164 -1.69 9.84 2.79
N CYS A 165 -2.07 9.19 3.89
CA CYS A 165 -1.24 8.23 4.60
C CYS A 165 -1.22 6.90 3.83
N PHE A 166 -0.34 6.82 2.83
CA PHE A 166 -0.13 5.62 2.03
C PHE A 166 1.37 5.35 1.82
N SER A 167 1.67 4.14 1.48
CA SER A 167 2.99 3.75 0.98
C SER A 167 2.86 2.72 -0.14
N VAL A 168 3.76 2.78 -1.08
CA VAL A 168 3.89 1.78 -2.14
C VAL A 168 5.00 0.82 -1.73
N VAL A 169 4.69 -0.47 -1.72
CA VAL A 169 5.58 -1.53 -1.26
C VAL A 169 6.02 -2.35 -2.46
N GLY A 170 7.32 -2.49 -2.64
CA GLY A 170 7.87 -3.23 -3.77
C GLY A 170 9.24 -3.81 -3.47
N LYS A 171 9.87 -4.35 -4.50
CA LYS A 171 11.29 -4.69 -4.47
C LYS A 171 12.09 -3.45 -4.86
N GLU A 172 13.25 -3.30 -4.26
CA GLU A 172 14.35 -2.46 -4.76
C GLU A 172 15.17 -3.22 -5.78
#